data_bda1478c5d5d803536d99e0567e7b1b1
#
_entry.id   bda1478c5d5d803536d99e0567e7b1b1
#
_cell.length_a   1.000
_cell.length_b   1.000
_cell.length_c   1.000
_cell.angle_alpha   90.00
_cell.angle_beta   90.00
_cell.angle_gamma   90.00
#
_symmetry.space_group_name_H-M   'P 1'
#
loop_
_entity.id
_entity.type
_entity.pdbx_description
1 polymer ?
#
loop_
_entity_poly.entity_id
_entity_poly.type
_entity_poly.pdbx_seq_one_letter_code
_entity_poly.pdbx_strand_id
1 'polypeptide(L)'
;MSNQIERFQDPGLPEHVHRNADVDPRAAKRAEQQVAILFLLSAAGTVLTIASYIYVKSSTFVYLPVMGRTNLQQLLLGIGLTAATLFIGLGAIQWAKKLMPDEEVIAERHEFRSEEVDREELVSTFKERADASGIGRRSLIKRTLGLALGLVGLSPLVLLRDTGPMPGEYLNKTDWATGTRLLRDPDGQPILASDIEVGAVTQVLPELPAGVERTLENTGKDAVLLLRLRPEDFNLDPERLSWTHEGIIAFSKICTHMGCAVALYEQQTHHLLCPCHQSTFDVTRAAKVIFGPAARPLPQLAITVDADGHLIAKQPFTVPVGPSFWERNSSNG
;
A
#
# COMPACT_ATOMS: atom_id res chain seq x y z
N MET A 1 -1.07 -32.99 6.95
CA MET A 1 -1.77 -31.93 7.72
C MET A 1 -0.93 -31.70 8.98
N SER A 2 0.05 -30.81 8.91
CA SER A 2 0.88 -30.47 10.08
C SER A 2 0.09 -29.49 10.94
N ASN A 3 -0.23 -29.92 12.16
CA ASN A 3 -0.72 -29.08 13.22
C ASN A 3 0.39 -28.07 13.56
N GLN A 4 0.50 -26.97 12.80
CA GLN A 4 1.29 -25.83 13.21
C GLN A 4 0.52 -25.18 14.34
N ILE A 5 0.99 -25.38 15.56
CA ILE A 5 0.56 -24.57 16.70
C ILE A 5 0.92 -23.14 16.29
N GLU A 6 -0.09 -22.34 16.00
CA GLU A 6 0.11 -20.91 15.82
C GLU A 6 0.75 -20.37 17.09
N ARG A 7 1.91 -19.74 16.96
CA ARG A 7 2.72 -19.26 18.09
C ARG A 7 1.96 -18.23 18.94
N PHE A 8 0.97 -17.61 18.33
CA PHE A 8 0.02 -16.70 18.97
C PHE A 8 -1.38 -17.12 18.56
N GLN A 9 -2.24 -17.33 19.54
CA GLN A 9 -3.66 -17.51 19.27
C GLN A 9 -4.23 -16.19 18.75
N ASP A 10 -4.98 -16.26 17.66
CA ASP A 10 -5.81 -15.13 17.25
C ASP A 10 -6.82 -14.87 18.39
N PRO A 11 -6.81 -13.66 18.99
CA PRO A 11 -7.75 -13.34 20.07
C PRO A 11 -9.20 -13.31 19.60
N GLY A 12 -9.43 -13.43 18.29
CA GLY A 12 -10.76 -13.26 17.69
C GLY A 12 -11.19 -11.80 17.65
N LEU A 13 -12.37 -11.58 17.12
CA LEU A 13 -12.98 -10.25 17.15
C LEU A 13 -13.62 -10.01 18.52
N PRO A 14 -13.55 -8.75 19.03
CA PRO A 14 -14.31 -8.37 20.22
C PRO A 14 -15.81 -8.52 19.98
N GLU A 15 -16.57 -8.69 21.04
CA GLU A 15 -18.03 -8.76 20.93
C GLU A 15 -18.58 -7.49 20.26
N HIS A 16 -19.44 -7.67 19.27
CA HIS A 16 -20.02 -6.57 18.51
C HIS A 16 -20.94 -5.72 19.39
N VAL A 17 -20.67 -4.42 19.46
CA VAL A 17 -21.45 -3.45 20.24
C VAL A 17 -22.47 -2.76 19.32
N HIS A 18 -23.74 -3.17 19.42
CA HIS A 18 -24.81 -2.57 18.65
C HIS A 18 -25.03 -1.09 18.98
N ARG A 19 -25.12 -0.25 17.95
CA ARG A 19 -25.45 1.16 18.10
C ARG A 19 -26.95 1.33 18.33
N ASN A 20 -27.34 2.39 19.02
CA ASN A 20 -28.75 2.70 19.22
C ASN A 20 -29.54 2.83 17.91
N ALA A 21 -28.90 3.28 16.84
CA ALA A 21 -29.52 3.41 15.51
C ALA A 21 -29.82 2.06 14.86
N ASP A 22 -29.11 1.00 15.24
CA ASP A 22 -29.32 -0.35 14.68
C ASP A 22 -30.45 -1.09 15.40
N VAL A 23 -30.76 -0.70 16.64
CA VAL A 23 -31.75 -1.40 17.49
C VAL A 23 -33.09 -0.65 17.57
N ASP A 24 -33.08 0.70 17.60
CA ASP A 24 -34.27 1.54 17.72
C ASP A 24 -34.61 2.27 16.43
N PRO A 25 -35.74 1.99 15.75
CA PRO A 25 -36.16 2.67 14.54
C PRO A 25 -36.29 4.19 14.68
N ARG A 26 -36.63 4.67 15.88
CA ARG A 26 -36.73 6.11 16.13
C ARG A 26 -35.32 6.75 16.19
N ALA A 27 -34.35 6.05 16.74
CA ALA A 27 -32.96 6.50 16.75
C ALA A 27 -32.38 6.49 15.31
N ALA A 28 -32.67 5.47 14.51
CA ALA A 28 -32.30 5.41 13.09
C ALA A 28 -32.85 6.61 12.32
N LYS A 29 -34.14 6.88 12.43
CA LYS A 29 -34.76 8.05 11.76
C LYS A 29 -34.19 9.38 12.20
N ARG A 30 -33.85 9.54 13.49
CA ARG A 30 -33.15 10.75 13.97
C ARG A 30 -31.76 10.87 13.38
N ALA A 31 -31.02 9.76 13.25
CA ALA A 31 -29.69 9.74 12.65
C ALA A 31 -29.74 10.15 11.16
N GLU A 32 -30.72 9.61 10.40
CA GLU A 32 -30.96 10.01 8.99
C GLU A 32 -31.25 11.49 8.87
N GLN A 33 -32.13 12.02 9.73
CA GLN A 33 -32.45 13.46 9.73
C GLN A 33 -31.23 14.32 10.06
N GLN A 34 -30.41 13.93 11.03
CA GLN A 34 -29.18 14.64 11.36
C GLN A 34 -28.20 14.69 10.18
N VAL A 35 -28.00 13.57 9.51
CA VAL A 35 -27.15 13.49 8.32
C VAL A 35 -27.69 14.36 7.19
N ALA A 36 -29.00 14.26 6.92
CA ALA A 36 -29.66 15.09 5.90
C ALA A 36 -29.53 16.59 6.20
N ILE A 37 -29.74 17.00 7.45
CA ILE A 37 -29.59 18.42 7.85
C ILE A 37 -28.16 18.90 7.63
N LEU A 38 -27.14 18.11 7.99
CA LEU A 38 -25.73 18.48 7.79
C LEU A 38 -25.41 18.68 6.30
N PHE A 39 -25.86 17.77 5.43
CA PHE A 39 -25.66 17.95 4.00
C PHE A 39 -26.46 19.14 3.41
N LEU A 40 -27.66 19.41 3.92
CA LEU A 40 -28.43 20.59 3.53
C LEU A 40 -27.74 21.90 3.97
N LEU A 41 -27.15 21.93 5.16
CA LEU A 41 -26.37 23.08 5.62
C LEU A 41 -25.11 23.28 4.78
N SER A 42 -24.45 22.22 4.35
CA SER A 42 -23.34 22.30 3.39
C SER A 42 -23.81 22.88 2.04
N ALA A 43 -24.93 22.40 1.52
CA ALA A 43 -25.50 22.91 0.28
C ALA A 43 -25.88 24.41 0.41
N ALA A 44 -26.48 24.79 1.53
CA ALA A 44 -26.82 26.20 1.80
C ALA A 44 -25.55 27.08 1.88
N GLY A 45 -24.48 26.58 2.51
CA GLY A 45 -23.15 27.23 2.54
C GLY A 45 -22.58 27.44 1.15
N THR A 46 -22.69 26.43 0.27
CA THR A 46 -22.25 26.52 -1.13
C THR A 46 -23.05 27.58 -1.89
N VAL A 47 -24.37 27.57 -1.73
CA VAL A 47 -25.24 28.58 -2.37
C VAL A 47 -24.92 30.01 -1.87
N LEU A 48 -24.69 30.16 -0.55
CA LEU A 48 -24.27 31.42 0.04
C LEU A 48 -22.94 31.92 -0.54
N THR A 49 -21.96 31.04 -0.69
CA THR A 49 -20.66 31.37 -1.31
C THR A 49 -20.84 31.90 -2.73
N ILE A 50 -21.59 31.17 -3.56
CA ILE A 50 -21.82 31.53 -4.96
C ILE A 50 -22.60 32.84 -5.04
N ALA A 51 -23.69 32.98 -4.28
CA ALA A 51 -24.51 34.18 -4.26
C ALA A 51 -23.70 35.40 -3.77
N SER A 52 -22.87 35.24 -2.76
CA SER A 52 -22.02 36.33 -2.26
C SER A 52 -21.00 36.78 -3.29
N TYR A 53 -20.42 35.84 -4.04
CA TYR A 53 -19.49 36.16 -5.11
C TYR A 53 -20.13 36.93 -6.25
N ILE A 54 -21.37 36.58 -6.63
CA ILE A 54 -22.05 37.17 -7.79
C ILE A 54 -22.71 38.50 -7.43
N TYR A 55 -23.39 38.57 -6.28
CA TYR A 55 -24.29 39.71 -5.98
C TYR A 55 -23.71 40.72 -5.00
N VAL A 56 -22.70 40.40 -4.21
CA VAL A 56 -22.12 41.32 -3.24
C VAL A 56 -20.90 41.99 -3.84
N LYS A 57 -20.94 43.33 -3.95
CA LYS A 57 -19.79 44.09 -4.48
C LYS A 57 -18.62 44.07 -3.53
N SER A 58 -17.40 43.89 -4.05
CA SER A 58 -16.16 43.87 -3.28
C SER A 58 -15.84 45.20 -2.55
N SER A 59 -16.52 46.27 -2.91
CA SER A 59 -16.41 47.58 -2.25
C SER A 59 -17.40 47.79 -1.08
N THR A 60 -18.20 46.76 -0.74
CA THR A 60 -19.20 46.89 0.35
C THR A 60 -18.55 46.53 1.69
N PHE A 61 -18.63 47.47 2.64
CA PHE A 61 -18.13 47.33 3.98
C PHE A 61 -19.23 47.42 5.02
N VAL A 62 -19.11 46.62 6.07
CA VAL A 62 -19.99 46.67 7.26
C VAL A 62 -19.11 46.85 8.51
N TYR A 63 -19.69 47.45 9.53
CA TYR A 63 -19.02 47.61 10.82
C TYR A 63 -19.54 46.54 11.79
N LEU A 64 -18.61 45.68 12.25
CA LEU A 64 -18.91 44.67 13.25
C LEU A 64 -18.29 45.07 14.58
N PRO A 65 -18.99 44.94 15.74
CA PRO A 65 -18.52 45.42 17.04
C PRO A 65 -17.15 44.85 17.47
N VAL A 66 -16.82 43.60 17.05
CA VAL A 66 -15.57 42.92 17.43
C VAL A 66 -14.50 43.04 16.35
N MET A 67 -14.88 43.08 15.08
CA MET A 67 -13.94 43.02 13.94
C MET A 67 -13.74 44.42 13.25
N GLY A 68 -14.48 45.45 13.68
CA GLY A 68 -14.41 46.78 13.08
C GLY A 68 -14.95 46.78 11.65
N ARG A 69 -14.34 47.63 10.79
CA ARG A 69 -14.73 47.77 9.38
C ARG A 69 -14.30 46.52 8.60
N THR A 70 -15.28 45.70 8.23
CA THR A 70 -15.08 44.40 7.56
C THR A 70 -15.67 44.39 6.17
N ASN A 71 -14.98 43.82 5.21
CA ASN A 71 -15.50 43.62 3.87
C ASN A 71 -16.62 42.54 3.88
N LEU A 72 -17.85 42.97 3.47
CA LEU A 72 -19.01 42.09 3.55
C LEU A 72 -18.90 40.89 2.62
N GLN A 73 -18.36 41.06 1.41
CA GLN A 73 -18.22 39.97 0.45
C GLN A 73 -17.27 38.89 1.00
N GLN A 74 -16.10 39.29 1.50
CA GLN A 74 -15.12 38.35 2.08
C GLN A 74 -15.67 37.64 3.31
N LEU A 75 -16.42 38.35 4.14
CA LEU A 75 -17.06 37.76 5.32
C LEU A 75 -18.06 36.65 4.91
N LEU A 76 -18.95 36.95 3.96
CA LEU A 76 -19.96 35.99 3.51
C LEU A 76 -19.34 34.81 2.75
N LEU A 77 -18.29 35.05 1.95
CA LEU A 77 -17.52 34.01 1.29
C LEU A 77 -16.88 33.09 2.34
N GLY A 78 -16.26 33.66 3.37
CA GLY A 78 -15.65 32.90 4.47
C GLY A 78 -16.67 32.05 5.21
N ILE A 79 -17.81 32.64 5.60
CA ILE A 79 -18.89 31.89 6.28
C ILE A 79 -19.45 30.80 5.38
N GLY A 80 -19.75 31.12 4.12
CA GLY A 80 -20.33 30.16 3.18
C GLY A 80 -19.39 28.99 2.90
N LEU A 81 -18.11 29.27 2.62
CA LEU A 81 -17.12 28.23 2.36
C LEU A 81 -16.87 27.35 3.61
N THR A 82 -16.78 27.99 4.79
CA THR A 82 -16.66 27.25 6.04
C THR A 82 -17.86 26.36 6.29
N ALA A 83 -19.07 26.85 6.11
CA ALA A 83 -20.29 26.05 6.24
C ALA A 83 -20.30 24.88 5.22
N ALA A 84 -19.98 25.15 3.95
CA ALA A 84 -19.93 24.13 2.90
C ALA A 84 -18.96 22.99 3.26
N THR A 85 -17.72 23.31 3.64
CA THR A 85 -16.69 22.29 3.92
C THR A 85 -16.89 21.61 5.27
N LEU A 86 -17.23 22.34 6.31
CA LEU A 86 -17.44 21.81 7.64
C LEU A 86 -18.63 20.84 7.68
N PHE A 87 -19.78 21.25 7.15
CA PHE A 87 -20.97 20.43 7.26
C PHE A 87 -20.98 19.22 6.32
N ILE A 88 -20.28 19.26 5.17
CA ILE A 88 -20.08 18.03 4.38
C ILE A 88 -19.20 17.03 5.12
N GLY A 89 -18.12 17.50 5.79
CA GLY A 89 -17.25 16.64 6.59
C GLY A 89 -17.97 16.03 7.79
N LEU A 90 -18.67 16.85 8.57
CA LEU A 90 -19.48 16.37 9.70
C LEU A 90 -20.60 15.43 9.24
N GLY A 91 -21.26 15.73 8.12
CA GLY A 91 -22.29 14.88 7.51
C GLY A 91 -21.74 13.50 7.14
N ALA A 92 -20.60 13.45 6.48
CA ALA A 92 -19.94 12.21 6.11
C ALA A 92 -19.51 11.37 7.34
N ILE A 93 -18.94 12.00 8.38
CA ILE A 93 -18.58 11.33 9.63
C ILE A 93 -19.82 10.79 10.34
N GLN A 94 -20.88 11.60 10.44
CA GLN A 94 -22.11 11.19 11.08
C GLN A 94 -22.81 10.06 10.32
N TRP A 95 -22.79 10.12 8.98
CA TRP A 95 -23.29 9.05 8.12
C TRP A 95 -22.52 7.74 8.35
N ALA A 96 -21.19 7.80 8.27
CA ALA A 96 -20.34 6.64 8.49
C ALA A 96 -20.58 6.01 9.88
N LYS A 97 -20.65 6.85 10.94
CA LYS A 97 -20.80 6.36 12.32
C LYS A 97 -22.21 5.85 12.68
N LYS A 98 -23.25 6.29 11.97
CA LYS A 98 -24.64 6.04 12.41
C LYS A 98 -25.47 5.22 11.43
N LEU A 99 -25.12 5.25 10.14
CA LEU A 99 -25.98 4.66 9.10
C LEU A 99 -25.27 3.66 8.20
N MET A 100 -23.92 3.65 8.16
CA MET A 100 -23.22 2.62 7.41
C MET A 100 -23.25 1.29 8.19
N PRO A 101 -23.18 0.14 7.49
CA PRO A 101 -23.03 -1.15 8.14
C PRO A 101 -21.89 -1.13 9.17
N ASP A 102 -22.14 -1.74 10.34
CA ASP A 102 -21.22 -1.78 11.48
C ASP A 102 -20.88 -3.25 11.78
N GLU A 103 -20.47 -3.94 10.74
CA GLU A 103 -20.08 -5.35 10.82
C GLU A 103 -18.57 -5.45 10.68
N GLU A 104 -17.94 -6.18 11.57
CA GLU A 104 -16.54 -6.52 11.47
C GLU A 104 -16.36 -7.57 10.38
N VAL A 105 -15.64 -7.21 9.32
CA VAL A 105 -15.34 -8.11 8.22
C VAL A 105 -13.85 -8.42 8.22
N ILE A 106 -13.51 -9.68 8.40
CA ILE A 106 -12.14 -10.16 8.21
C ILE A 106 -11.98 -10.55 6.74
N ALA A 107 -11.19 -9.78 6.03
CA ALA A 107 -10.78 -10.15 4.67
C ALA A 107 -9.58 -11.10 4.76
N GLU A 108 -9.84 -12.39 4.64
CA GLU A 108 -8.76 -13.38 4.57
C GLU A 108 -7.91 -13.14 3.31
N ARG A 109 -6.61 -13.40 3.46
CA ARG A 109 -5.71 -13.35 2.33
C ARG A 109 -5.89 -14.59 1.45
N HIS A 110 -6.31 -14.38 0.23
CA HIS A 110 -6.38 -15.41 -0.81
C HIS A 110 -5.33 -15.18 -1.89
N GLU A 111 -5.07 -16.19 -2.70
CA GLU A 111 -4.18 -16.06 -3.85
C GLU A 111 -4.72 -15.01 -4.83
N PHE A 112 -3.80 -14.24 -5.42
CA PHE A 112 -4.16 -13.18 -6.36
C PHE A 112 -4.76 -13.73 -7.67
N ARG A 113 -4.34 -14.92 -8.05
CA ARG A 113 -4.83 -15.62 -9.23
C ARG A 113 -6.01 -16.50 -8.86
N SER A 114 -7.16 -16.28 -9.49
CA SER A 114 -8.32 -17.15 -9.34
C SER A 114 -8.05 -18.56 -9.86
N GLU A 115 -8.82 -19.53 -9.41
CA GLU A 115 -8.72 -20.92 -9.89
C GLU A 115 -8.95 -21.02 -11.39
N GLU A 116 -8.35 -22.02 -12.01
CA GLU A 116 -8.48 -22.23 -13.46
C GLU A 116 -9.93 -22.48 -13.88
N VAL A 117 -10.68 -23.23 -13.06
CA VAL A 117 -12.09 -23.54 -13.31
C VAL A 117 -12.94 -22.26 -13.37
N ASP A 118 -12.75 -21.33 -12.44
CA ASP A 118 -13.49 -20.06 -12.41
C ASP A 118 -13.19 -19.20 -13.65
N ARG A 119 -11.94 -19.23 -14.11
CA ARG A 119 -11.55 -18.48 -15.32
C ARG A 119 -12.12 -19.10 -16.59
N GLU A 120 -12.15 -20.43 -16.68
CA GLU A 120 -12.76 -21.13 -17.81
C GLU A 120 -14.26 -20.89 -17.85
N GLU A 121 -14.95 -20.93 -16.70
CA GLU A 121 -16.37 -20.61 -16.59
C GLU A 121 -16.66 -19.18 -16.99
N LEU A 122 -15.86 -18.21 -16.53
CA LEU A 122 -15.99 -16.81 -16.92
C LEU A 122 -15.85 -16.62 -18.43
N VAL A 123 -14.84 -17.25 -19.05
CA VAL A 123 -14.58 -17.15 -20.49
C VAL A 123 -15.70 -17.81 -21.29
N SER A 124 -16.20 -18.97 -20.87
CA SER A 124 -17.30 -19.67 -21.53
C SER A 124 -18.60 -18.87 -21.47
N THR A 125 -18.95 -18.36 -20.28
CA THR A 125 -20.12 -17.50 -20.06
C THR A 125 -20.03 -16.20 -20.89
N PHE A 126 -18.86 -15.59 -20.95
CA PHE A 126 -18.65 -14.39 -21.78
C PHE A 126 -18.87 -14.67 -23.26
N LYS A 127 -18.33 -15.78 -23.79
CA LYS A 127 -18.50 -16.19 -25.19
C LYS A 127 -19.97 -16.46 -25.50
N GLU A 128 -20.64 -17.24 -24.69
CA GLU A 128 -22.06 -17.56 -24.85
C GLU A 128 -22.93 -16.31 -24.91
N ARG A 129 -22.73 -15.38 -23.96
CA ARG A 129 -23.48 -14.11 -23.92
C ARG A 129 -23.12 -13.18 -25.07
N ALA A 130 -21.86 -13.15 -25.50
CA ALA A 130 -21.44 -12.39 -26.66
C ALA A 130 -22.10 -12.91 -27.94
N ASP A 131 -22.19 -14.23 -28.13
CA ASP A 131 -22.86 -14.85 -29.25
C ASP A 131 -24.38 -14.65 -29.22
N ALA A 132 -24.99 -14.79 -28.04
CA ALA A 132 -26.43 -14.55 -27.83
C ALA A 132 -26.81 -13.08 -28.12
N SER A 133 -25.96 -12.12 -27.85
CA SER A 133 -26.18 -10.69 -28.09
C SER A 133 -26.30 -10.34 -29.57
N GLY A 134 -25.76 -11.21 -30.47
CA GLY A 134 -25.70 -10.99 -31.89
C GLY A 134 -24.87 -9.80 -32.37
N ILE A 135 -24.10 -9.17 -31.48
CA ILE A 135 -23.21 -8.01 -31.79
C ILE A 135 -22.24 -8.36 -32.90
N GLY A 136 -21.75 -9.62 -32.90
CA GLY A 136 -20.83 -10.14 -33.93
C GLY A 136 -21.32 -9.97 -35.37
N ARG A 137 -22.64 -10.01 -35.59
CA ARG A 137 -23.30 -9.89 -36.91
C ARG A 137 -23.66 -8.46 -37.30
N ARG A 138 -23.57 -7.50 -36.37
CA ARG A 138 -23.98 -6.10 -36.54
C ARG A 138 -22.78 -5.20 -36.79
N SER A 139 -22.41 -5.04 -38.07
CA SER A 139 -21.19 -4.29 -38.45
C SER A 139 -21.23 -2.82 -38.00
N LEU A 140 -22.40 -2.18 -38.07
CA LEU A 140 -22.56 -0.78 -37.64
C LEU A 140 -22.30 -0.63 -36.11
N ILE A 141 -22.90 -1.49 -35.30
CA ILE A 141 -22.72 -1.46 -33.84
C ILE A 141 -21.24 -1.69 -33.48
N LYS A 142 -20.58 -2.66 -34.15
CA LYS A 142 -19.14 -2.90 -33.92
C LYS A 142 -18.28 -1.67 -34.25
N ARG A 143 -18.56 -1.01 -35.38
CA ARG A 143 -17.81 0.18 -35.81
C ARG A 143 -18.04 1.38 -34.87
N THR A 144 -19.28 1.64 -34.49
CA THR A 144 -19.60 2.75 -33.58
C THR A 144 -19.08 2.50 -32.17
N LEU A 145 -19.19 1.26 -31.67
CA LEU A 145 -18.60 0.87 -30.38
C LEU A 145 -17.07 0.95 -30.41
N GLY A 146 -16.44 0.43 -31.47
CA GLY A 146 -15.00 0.53 -31.66
C GLY A 146 -14.50 1.96 -31.76
N LEU A 147 -15.23 2.83 -32.46
CA LEU A 147 -14.91 4.26 -32.52
C LEU A 147 -15.04 4.93 -31.14
N ALA A 148 -16.14 4.68 -30.42
CA ALA A 148 -16.37 5.24 -29.09
C ALA A 148 -15.29 4.78 -28.09
N LEU A 149 -14.99 3.48 -28.04
CA LEU A 149 -13.93 2.92 -27.19
C LEU A 149 -12.56 3.46 -27.61
N GLY A 150 -12.30 3.60 -28.90
CA GLY A 150 -11.07 4.20 -29.41
C GLY A 150 -10.87 5.65 -29.00
N LEU A 151 -11.91 6.46 -29.08
CA LEU A 151 -11.86 7.87 -28.66
C LEU A 151 -11.66 8.00 -27.14
N VAL A 152 -12.39 7.20 -26.36
CA VAL A 152 -12.23 7.18 -24.89
C VAL A 152 -10.86 6.63 -24.49
N GLY A 153 -10.37 5.58 -25.16
CA GLY A 153 -9.06 4.97 -24.86
C GLY A 153 -7.87 5.82 -25.33
N LEU A 154 -8.03 6.62 -26.38
CA LEU A 154 -6.95 7.47 -26.91
C LEU A 154 -6.59 8.63 -25.96
N SER A 155 -7.59 9.20 -25.28
CA SER A 155 -7.37 10.29 -24.32
C SER A 155 -6.36 9.94 -23.21
N PRO A 156 -6.54 8.83 -22.43
CA PRO A 156 -5.56 8.46 -21.43
C PRO A 156 -4.21 8.08 -22.03
N LEU A 157 -4.15 7.49 -23.24
CA LEU A 157 -2.86 7.20 -23.89
C LEU A 157 -2.07 8.47 -24.19
N VAL A 158 -2.73 9.55 -24.61
CA VAL A 158 -2.09 10.84 -24.84
C VAL A 158 -1.61 11.47 -23.54
N LEU A 159 -2.45 11.41 -22.49
CA LEU A 159 -2.13 11.97 -21.17
C LEU A 159 -1.03 11.17 -20.45
N LEU A 160 -1.03 9.85 -20.61
CA LEU A 160 -0.05 8.95 -19.95
C LEU A 160 1.24 8.79 -20.75
N ARG A 161 1.34 9.38 -21.94
CA ARG A 161 2.53 9.26 -22.80
C ARG A 161 3.81 9.75 -22.11
N ASP A 162 3.70 10.70 -21.20
CA ASP A 162 4.82 11.39 -20.55
C ASP A 162 4.89 11.09 -19.04
N THR A 163 4.57 9.88 -18.64
CA THR A 163 4.65 9.43 -17.24
C THR A 163 6.06 9.01 -16.81
N GLY A 164 7.05 9.27 -17.64
CA GLY A 164 8.46 8.93 -17.40
C GLY A 164 8.93 7.70 -18.14
N PRO A 165 10.22 7.38 -18.05
CA PRO A 165 10.80 6.22 -18.72
C PRO A 165 10.23 4.92 -18.17
N MET A 166 10.11 3.93 -19.04
CA MET A 166 9.74 2.57 -18.61
C MET A 166 10.84 2.02 -17.68
N PRO A 167 10.47 1.39 -16.56
CA PRO A 167 11.44 0.93 -15.54
C PRO A 167 12.42 -0.13 -16.06
N GLY A 168 12.07 -0.86 -17.12
CA GLY A 168 12.92 -1.92 -17.68
C GLY A 168 13.34 -2.95 -16.61
N GLU A 169 14.60 -3.32 -16.61
CA GLU A 169 15.20 -4.25 -15.64
C GLU A 169 15.81 -3.54 -14.42
N TYR A 170 15.41 -2.33 -14.14
CA TYR A 170 16.03 -1.50 -13.11
C TYR A 170 16.05 -2.17 -11.72
N LEU A 171 14.95 -2.84 -11.33
CA LEU A 171 14.82 -3.52 -10.04
C LEU A 171 15.51 -4.89 -10.00
N ASN A 172 15.91 -5.44 -11.16
CA ASN A 172 16.75 -6.63 -11.24
C ASN A 172 18.23 -6.31 -10.94
N LYS A 173 18.64 -5.05 -11.08
CA LYS A 173 20.03 -4.62 -10.96
C LYS A 173 20.24 -3.88 -9.65
N THR A 174 20.84 -4.57 -8.69
CA THR A 174 21.32 -4.00 -7.43
C THR A 174 22.86 -3.99 -7.43
N ASP A 175 23.46 -3.20 -6.55
CA ASP A 175 24.91 -3.18 -6.38
C ASP A 175 25.45 -4.35 -5.52
N TRP A 176 24.56 -5.28 -5.15
CA TRP A 176 24.93 -6.52 -4.45
C TRP A 176 25.58 -7.52 -5.40
N ALA A 177 26.82 -7.89 -5.11
CA ALA A 177 27.57 -8.92 -5.83
C ALA A 177 28.19 -9.90 -4.84
N THR A 178 28.65 -11.05 -5.32
CA THR A 178 29.35 -12.05 -4.50
C THR A 178 30.58 -11.44 -3.86
N GLY A 179 30.70 -11.55 -2.54
CA GLY A 179 31.82 -11.00 -1.76
C GLY A 179 31.65 -9.54 -1.35
N THR A 180 30.59 -8.85 -1.77
CA THR A 180 30.32 -7.47 -1.36
C THR A 180 30.06 -7.40 0.14
N ARG A 181 30.85 -6.57 0.88
CA ARG A 181 30.67 -6.34 2.31
C ARG A 181 29.38 -5.58 2.58
N LEU A 182 28.77 -5.89 3.71
CA LEU A 182 27.60 -5.19 4.20
C LEU A 182 28.06 -4.05 5.10
N LEU A 183 27.73 -2.83 4.72
CA LEU A 183 28.04 -1.63 5.47
C LEU A 183 26.81 -1.14 6.25
N ARG A 184 27.00 -0.83 7.52
CA ARG A 184 25.94 -0.25 8.36
C ARG A 184 25.56 1.14 7.84
N ASP A 185 24.28 1.40 7.74
CA ASP A 185 23.77 2.72 7.43
C ASP A 185 23.33 3.43 8.73
N PRO A 186 23.76 4.69 9.00
CA PRO A 186 24.38 5.62 8.06
C PRO A 186 25.92 5.74 8.17
N ASP A 187 26.58 5.06 9.10
CA ASP A 187 28.00 5.27 9.43
C ASP A 187 28.99 4.66 8.41
N GLY A 188 28.48 3.82 7.50
CA GLY A 188 29.26 3.21 6.43
C GLY A 188 30.33 2.21 6.92
N GLN A 189 30.24 1.73 8.17
CA GLN A 189 31.22 0.78 8.72
C GLN A 189 30.84 -0.66 8.33
N PRO A 190 31.84 -1.49 7.96
CA PRO A 190 31.64 -2.93 7.80
C PRO A 190 31.07 -3.54 9.08
N ILE A 191 30.12 -4.44 8.97
CA ILE A 191 29.44 -5.02 10.12
C ILE A 191 29.95 -6.44 10.38
N LEU A 192 30.33 -6.73 11.62
CA LEU A 192 30.66 -8.08 12.06
C LEU A 192 29.39 -8.88 12.40
N ALA A 193 29.43 -10.18 12.21
CA ALA A 193 28.30 -11.03 12.61
C ALA A 193 28.03 -10.95 14.13
N SER A 194 29.06 -10.70 14.94
CA SER A 194 28.94 -10.49 16.39
C SER A 194 28.23 -9.21 16.80
N ASP A 195 28.19 -8.19 15.92
CA ASP A 195 27.59 -6.89 16.24
C ASP A 195 26.07 -6.90 16.23
N ILE A 196 25.47 -7.96 15.71
CA ILE A 196 24.02 -8.07 15.58
C ILE A 196 23.48 -8.93 16.74
N GLU A 197 22.78 -8.29 17.66
CA GLU A 197 22.13 -8.98 18.77
C GLU A 197 20.83 -9.69 18.33
N VAL A 198 20.44 -10.73 19.06
CA VAL A 198 19.17 -11.43 18.82
C VAL A 198 18.01 -10.46 19.03
N GLY A 199 17.13 -10.38 18.02
CA GLY A 199 16.00 -9.44 17.99
C GLY A 199 16.33 -8.06 17.44
N ALA A 200 17.61 -7.78 17.13
CA ALA A 200 18.00 -6.53 16.49
C ALA A 200 17.57 -6.48 15.01
N VAL A 201 17.34 -5.28 14.52
CA VAL A 201 17.18 -4.95 13.10
C VAL A 201 18.17 -3.85 12.74
N THR A 202 18.99 -4.13 11.72
CA THR A 202 20.01 -3.19 11.26
C THR A 202 19.85 -2.97 9.76
N GLN A 203 19.84 -1.72 9.31
CA GLN A 203 19.89 -1.39 7.89
C GLN A 203 21.34 -1.43 7.40
N VAL A 204 21.53 -2.05 6.24
CA VAL A 204 22.82 -2.13 5.58
C VAL A 204 22.73 -1.80 4.09
N LEU A 205 23.84 -1.36 3.54
CA LEU A 205 24.07 -1.06 2.14
C LEU A 205 25.29 -1.81 1.62
N PRO A 206 25.41 -2.10 0.31
CA PRO A 206 26.58 -2.75 -0.25
C PRO A 206 27.81 -1.82 -0.20
N GLU A 207 28.99 -2.38 0.05
CA GLU A 207 30.24 -1.66 -0.20
C GLU A 207 30.44 -1.44 -1.70
N LEU A 208 30.66 -0.19 -2.10
CA LEU A 208 30.90 0.15 -3.50
C LEU A 208 32.39 0.14 -3.82
N PRO A 209 32.78 -0.13 -5.08
CA PRO A 209 34.17 0.02 -5.51
C PRO A 209 34.71 1.42 -5.25
N ALA A 210 36.00 1.52 -5.00
CA ALA A 210 36.64 2.81 -4.73
C ALA A 210 36.41 3.80 -5.89
N GLY A 211 35.98 5.01 -5.55
CA GLY A 211 35.71 6.09 -6.53
C GLY A 211 34.30 6.05 -7.14
N VAL A 212 33.47 5.07 -6.79
CA VAL A 212 32.05 5.02 -7.18
C VAL A 212 31.21 5.73 -6.14
N GLU A 213 30.54 6.82 -6.53
CA GLU A 213 29.60 7.52 -5.66
C GLU A 213 28.24 6.81 -5.62
N ARG A 214 27.68 6.69 -4.42
CA ARG A 214 26.34 6.13 -4.21
C ARG A 214 25.30 7.16 -4.62
N THR A 215 24.46 6.83 -5.57
CA THR A 215 23.31 7.66 -5.92
C THR A 215 22.17 7.44 -4.92
N LEU A 216 21.28 8.41 -4.75
CA LEU A 216 20.09 8.28 -3.92
C LEU A 216 19.19 7.13 -4.40
N GLU A 217 19.14 6.96 -5.70
CA GLU A 217 18.37 5.93 -6.39
C GLU A 217 18.91 4.52 -6.05
N ASN A 218 20.22 4.31 -6.13
CA ASN A 218 20.85 3.05 -5.74
C ASN A 218 20.69 2.80 -4.24
N THR A 219 20.86 3.82 -3.40
CA THR A 219 20.59 3.70 -1.96
C THR A 219 19.20 3.14 -1.68
N GLY A 220 18.20 3.62 -2.42
CA GLY A 220 16.82 3.15 -2.26
C GLY A 220 16.66 1.66 -2.56
N LYS A 221 17.14 1.20 -3.72
CA LYS A 221 16.94 -0.20 -4.16
C LYS A 221 17.88 -1.21 -3.49
N ASP A 222 19.06 -0.76 -3.02
CA ASP A 222 20.08 -1.62 -2.43
C ASP A 222 19.92 -1.83 -0.93
N ALA A 223 19.04 -1.03 -0.28
CA ALA A 223 18.84 -1.12 1.15
C ALA A 223 18.35 -2.52 1.57
N VAL A 224 19.05 -3.09 2.56
CA VAL A 224 18.77 -4.40 3.13
C VAL A 224 18.56 -4.27 4.63
N LEU A 225 17.63 -5.04 5.17
CA LEU A 225 17.41 -5.23 6.59
C LEU A 225 18.08 -6.52 7.02
N LEU A 226 19.02 -6.44 7.96
CA LEU A 226 19.57 -7.57 8.70
C LEU A 226 18.76 -7.76 9.98
N LEU A 227 18.39 -9.00 10.25
CA LEU A 227 17.73 -9.39 11.49
C LEU A 227 18.45 -10.59 12.07
N ARG A 228 18.53 -10.68 13.39
CA ARG A 228 19.01 -11.91 14.06
C ARG A 228 17.91 -12.53 14.88
N LEU A 229 17.54 -13.75 14.53
CA LEU A 229 16.59 -14.58 15.25
C LEU A 229 17.37 -15.73 15.93
N ARG A 230 16.72 -16.41 16.87
CA ARG A 230 17.23 -17.67 17.36
C ARG A 230 17.07 -18.73 16.26
N PRO A 231 18.05 -19.62 16.04
CA PRO A 231 17.96 -20.62 14.98
C PRO A 231 16.71 -21.50 15.03
N GLU A 232 16.18 -21.76 16.22
CA GLU A 232 14.95 -22.54 16.43
C GLU A 232 13.69 -21.82 15.98
N ASP A 233 13.74 -20.51 15.77
CA ASP A 233 12.60 -19.73 15.31
C ASP A 233 12.39 -19.80 13.78
N PHE A 234 13.38 -20.31 13.04
CA PHE A 234 13.27 -20.43 11.59
C PHE A 234 12.40 -21.61 11.15
N ASN A 235 11.52 -21.34 10.21
CA ASN A 235 10.72 -22.31 9.46
C ASN A 235 11.01 -22.12 7.96
N LEU A 236 12.26 -22.32 7.58
CA LEU A 236 12.78 -22.12 6.22
C LEU A 236 13.03 -23.47 5.56
N ASP A 237 12.93 -23.49 4.23
CA ASP A 237 13.47 -24.62 3.47
C ASP A 237 15.01 -24.65 3.55
N PRO A 238 15.65 -25.80 3.24
CA PRO A 238 17.10 -25.95 3.35
C PRO A 238 17.90 -24.97 2.50
N GLU A 239 17.41 -24.59 1.34
CA GLU A 239 18.07 -23.62 0.47
C GLU A 239 18.08 -22.25 1.14
N ARG A 240 16.92 -21.74 1.57
CA ARG A 240 16.79 -20.45 2.25
C ARG A 240 17.54 -20.38 3.56
N LEU A 241 17.58 -21.51 4.30
CA LEU A 241 18.36 -21.62 5.51
C LEU A 241 19.87 -21.49 5.22
N SER A 242 20.36 -22.04 4.11
CA SER A 242 21.76 -21.90 3.68
C SER A 242 22.18 -20.49 3.32
N TRP A 243 21.23 -19.56 3.19
CA TRP A 243 21.42 -18.14 2.93
C TRP A 243 21.49 -17.29 4.21
N THR A 244 21.41 -17.93 5.37
CA THR A 244 21.55 -17.30 6.70
C THR A 244 22.92 -17.58 7.29
N HIS A 245 23.30 -16.80 8.31
CA HIS A 245 24.52 -17.04 9.07
C HIS A 245 24.24 -16.91 10.59
N GLU A 246 24.38 -17.96 11.36
CA GLU A 246 24.18 -17.95 12.83
C GLU A 246 22.92 -17.23 13.32
N GLY A 247 21.79 -17.49 12.67
CA GLY A 247 20.53 -16.84 12.99
C GLY A 247 20.35 -15.45 12.35
N ILE A 248 21.35 -14.95 11.62
CA ILE A 248 21.25 -13.68 10.88
C ILE A 248 20.64 -13.96 9.51
N ILE A 249 19.61 -13.21 9.17
CA ILE A 249 18.90 -13.26 7.89
C ILE A 249 18.80 -11.86 7.30
N ALA A 250 18.84 -11.75 5.98
CA ALA A 250 18.88 -10.49 5.26
C ALA A 250 17.76 -10.39 4.23
N PHE A 251 17.00 -9.31 4.23
CA PHE A 251 15.91 -9.05 3.26
C PHE A 251 16.04 -7.68 2.62
N SER A 252 15.66 -7.58 1.35
CA SER A 252 15.47 -6.27 0.72
C SER A 252 14.52 -5.42 1.56
N LYS A 253 14.89 -4.17 1.83
CA LYS A 253 14.07 -3.22 2.58
C LYS A 253 12.87 -2.70 1.77
N ILE A 254 12.86 -2.90 0.45
CA ILE A 254 11.82 -2.36 -0.42
C ILE A 254 10.60 -3.27 -0.43
N CYS A 255 9.47 -2.74 -0.01
CA CYS A 255 8.19 -3.44 -0.05
C CYS A 255 7.82 -3.85 -1.48
N THR A 256 7.42 -5.10 -1.63
CA THR A 256 7.03 -5.69 -2.92
C THR A 256 5.64 -5.24 -3.40
N HIS A 257 4.93 -4.40 -2.64
CA HIS A 257 3.67 -3.78 -3.07
C HIS A 257 3.93 -2.56 -3.98
N MET A 258 4.44 -1.44 -3.41
CA MET A 258 4.64 -0.17 -4.12
C MET A 258 6.03 0.45 -3.90
N GLY A 259 6.98 -0.29 -3.35
CA GLY A 259 8.35 0.19 -3.20
C GLY A 259 8.61 1.04 -1.94
N CYS A 260 7.68 1.11 -1.00
CA CYS A 260 7.93 1.79 0.27
C CYS A 260 8.98 1.05 1.10
N ALA A 261 9.70 1.77 1.96
CA ALA A 261 10.63 1.16 2.90
C ALA A 261 9.88 0.40 3.99
N VAL A 262 10.16 -0.89 4.13
CA VAL A 262 9.73 -1.70 5.28
C VAL A 262 10.58 -1.27 6.47
N ALA A 263 9.96 -0.78 7.54
CA ALA A 263 10.68 -0.11 8.62
C ALA A 263 10.28 -0.55 10.04
N LEU A 264 9.17 -1.24 10.17
CA LEU A 264 8.66 -1.65 11.48
C LEU A 264 8.91 -3.15 11.66
N TYR A 265 9.47 -3.51 12.81
CA TYR A 265 9.71 -4.89 13.19
C TYR A 265 9.08 -5.19 14.54
N GLU A 266 8.22 -6.18 14.56
CA GLU A 266 7.64 -6.71 15.79
C GLU A 266 8.45 -7.93 16.24
N GLN A 267 9.18 -7.73 17.33
CA GLN A 267 10.15 -8.72 17.81
C GLN A 267 9.49 -10.01 18.33
N GLN A 268 8.29 -9.90 18.92
CA GLN A 268 7.59 -11.06 19.51
C GLN A 268 7.07 -12.02 18.44
N THR A 269 6.57 -11.49 17.34
CA THR A 269 5.96 -12.26 16.25
C THR A 269 6.93 -12.52 15.09
N HIS A 270 8.09 -11.83 15.09
CA HIS A 270 9.05 -11.79 13.99
C HIS A 270 8.45 -11.26 12.69
N HIS A 271 7.53 -10.32 12.78
CA HIS A 271 6.90 -9.70 11.63
C HIS A 271 7.57 -8.39 11.24
N LEU A 272 7.83 -8.23 9.94
CA LEU A 272 8.18 -6.95 9.34
C LEU A 272 6.92 -6.31 8.76
N LEU A 273 6.70 -5.04 9.07
CA LEU A 273 5.53 -4.28 8.62
C LEU A 273 5.93 -3.11 7.73
N CYS A 274 5.28 -3.00 6.58
CA CYS A 274 5.38 -1.84 5.71
C CYS A 274 4.39 -0.75 6.18
N PRO A 275 4.86 0.47 6.55
CA PRO A 275 3.98 1.49 7.12
C PRO A 275 2.99 2.10 6.12
N CYS A 276 3.24 1.99 4.80
CA CYS A 276 2.42 2.65 3.78
C CYS A 276 1.03 2.00 3.63
N HIS A 277 0.98 0.68 3.46
CA HIS A 277 -0.27 -0.06 3.23
C HIS A 277 -0.35 -1.31 4.11
N GLN A 278 0.45 -1.36 5.17
CA GLN A 278 0.43 -2.41 6.20
C GLN A 278 0.68 -3.84 5.67
N SER A 279 1.38 -3.99 4.54
CA SER A 279 1.85 -5.32 4.15
C SER A 279 2.77 -5.89 5.22
N THR A 280 2.42 -7.06 5.74
CA THR A 280 3.11 -7.73 6.84
C THR A 280 3.79 -8.99 6.33
N PHE A 281 5.04 -9.17 6.73
CA PHE A 281 5.91 -10.25 6.27
C PHE A 281 6.43 -11.06 7.44
N ASP A 282 6.27 -12.37 7.41
CA ASP A 282 6.77 -13.29 8.42
C ASP A 282 8.23 -13.64 8.13
N VAL A 283 9.16 -13.09 8.92
CA VAL A 283 10.61 -13.29 8.76
C VAL A 283 11.00 -14.77 8.94
N THR A 284 10.30 -15.50 9.82
CA THR A 284 10.59 -16.91 10.09
C THR A 284 10.30 -17.81 8.90
N ARG A 285 9.52 -17.35 7.93
CA ARG A 285 9.11 -18.07 6.71
C ARG A 285 9.57 -17.32 5.44
N ALA A 286 10.85 -16.95 5.38
CA ALA A 286 11.44 -16.23 4.24
C ALA A 286 10.68 -14.97 3.82
N ALA A 287 10.23 -14.19 4.80
CA ALA A 287 9.42 -12.99 4.62
C ALA A 287 8.12 -13.23 3.82
N LYS A 288 7.48 -14.39 4.02
CA LYS A 288 6.17 -14.68 3.44
C LYS A 288 5.18 -13.60 3.83
N VAL A 289 4.40 -13.14 2.86
CA VAL A 289 3.33 -12.16 3.11
C VAL A 289 2.20 -12.84 3.87
N ILE A 290 1.84 -12.30 5.04
CA ILE A 290 0.75 -12.81 5.88
C ILE A 290 -0.44 -11.85 5.94
N PHE A 291 -0.22 -10.57 5.62
CA PHE A 291 -1.27 -9.56 5.59
C PHE A 291 -0.95 -8.46 4.57
N GLY A 292 -1.98 -7.78 4.07
CA GLY A 292 -1.85 -6.61 3.23
C GLY A 292 -1.63 -6.90 1.75
N PRO A 293 -1.44 -5.87 0.93
CA PRO A 293 -1.54 -5.96 -0.53
C PRO A 293 -0.25 -6.42 -1.24
N ALA A 294 0.87 -6.66 -0.52
CA ALA A 294 2.08 -7.17 -1.16
C ALA A 294 1.82 -8.54 -1.79
N ALA A 295 2.18 -8.70 -3.08
CA ALA A 295 1.86 -9.91 -3.83
C ALA A 295 2.90 -11.04 -3.66
N ARG A 296 4.10 -10.73 -3.15
CA ARG A 296 5.19 -11.69 -2.99
C ARG A 296 6.06 -11.37 -1.77
N PRO A 297 6.83 -12.36 -1.27
CA PRO A 297 7.77 -12.15 -0.16
C PRO A 297 8.81 -11.06 -0.46
N LEU A 298 9.42 -10.51 0.59
CA LEU A 298 10.63 -9.70 0.41
C LEU A 298 11.76 -10.58 -0.11
N PRO A 299 12.54 -10.16 -1.11
CA PRO A 299 13.72 -10.87 -1.58
C PRO A 299 14.73 -11.07 -0.45
N GLN A 300 15.17 -12.31 -0.24
CA GLN A 300 16.24 -12.64 0.70
C GLN A 300 17.59 -12.48 0.01
N LEU A 301 18.51 -11.77 0.66
CA LEU A 301 19.91 -11.72 0.26
C LEU A 301 20.65 -12.88 0.94
N ALA A 302 21.34 -13.69 0.18
CA ALA A 302 22.19 -14.75 0.74
C ALA A 302 23.45 -14.12 1.33
N ILE A 303 23.76 -14.42 2.59
CA ILE A 303 24.89 -13.87 3.33
C ILE A 303 25.83 -14.96 3.85
N THR A 304 27.07 -14.57 4.10
CA THR A 304 28.10 -15.36 4.79
C THR A 304 29.08 -14.40 5.46
N VAL A 305 30.16 -14.88 6.00
CA VAL A 305 31.23 -14.06 6.57
C VAL A 305 32.53 -14.21 5.79
N ASP A 306 33.34 -13.17 5.77
CA ASP A 306 34.71 -13.20 5.27
C ASP A 306 35.69 -13.77 6.34
N ALA A 307 36.98 -13.81 6.01
CA ALA A 307 38.01 -14.34 6.92
C ALA A 307 38.15 -13.53 8.22
N ASP A 308 37.74 -12.27 8.20
CA ASP A 308 37.83 -11.35 9.33
C ASP A 308 36.52 -11.33 10.15
N GLY A 309 35.50 -12.11 9.77
CA GLY A 309 34.20 -12.20 10.44
C GLY A 309 33.19 -11.11 10.02
N HIS A 310 33.48 -10.29 9.00
CA HIS A 310 32.52 -9.33 8.46
C HIS A 310 31.47 -10.03 7.59
N LEU A 311 30.25 -9.56 7.67
CA LEU A 311 29.16 -10.04 6.82
C LEU A 311 29.40 -9.60 5.36
N ILE A 312 29.27 -10.58 4.47
CA ILE A 312 29.35 -10.36 3.01
C ILE A 312 28.17 -11.03 2.31
N ALA A 313 27.80 -10.50 1.14
CA ALA A 313 26.85 -11.15 0.26
C ALA A 313 27.47 -12.41 -0.36
N LYS A 314 26.81 -13.56 -0.19
CA LYS A 314 27.22 -14.83 -0.80
C LYS A 314 26.93 -14.85 -2.31
N GLN A 315 25.88 -14.16 -2.73
CA GLN A 315 25.44 -13.98 -4.12
C GLN A 315 24.53 -12.76 -4.23
N PRO A 316 24.33 -12.18 -5.44
CA PRO A 316 23.35 -11.14 -5.65
C PRO A 316 21.92 -11.65 -5.38
N PHE A 317 20.94 -10.75 -5.36
CA PHE A 317 19.54 -11.15 -5.32
C PHE A 317 19.18 -12.01 -6.53
N THR A 318 18.46 -13.10 -6.28
CA THR A 318 18.02 -14.03 -7.32
C THR A 318 16.69 -13.62 -7.97
N VAL A 319 16.01 -12.64 -7.39
CA VAL A 319 14.74 -12.09 -7.86
C VAL A 319 14.76 -10.56 -7.74
N PRO A 320 13.99 -9.84 -8.57
CA PRO A 320 13.92 -8.39 -8.50
C PRO A 320 13.54 -7.88 -7.11
N VAL A 321 14.09 -6.74 -6.70
CA VAL A 321 13.70 -6.05 -5.46
C VAL A 321 12.47 -5.15 -5.70
N GLY A 322 11.68 -4.86 -4.66
CA GLY A 322 10.55 -3.95 -4.75
C GLY A 322 9.38 -4.45 -5.63
N PRO A 323 8.54 -3.55 -6.15
CA PRO A 323 7.35 -3.87 -6.92
C PRO A 323 7.67 -4.23 -8.37
N SER A 324 8.03 -5.47 -8.63
CA SER A 324 8.50 -5.95 -9.93
C SER A 324 7.41 -6.62 -10.76
N PHE A 325 6.18 -6.13 -10.70
CA PHE A 325 5.04 -6.77 -11.40
C PHE A 325 5.20 -6.82 -12.92
N TRP A 326 5.93 -5.90 -13.53
CA TRP A 326 6.25 -5.89 -14.97
C TRP A 326 7.36 -6.88 -15.36
N GLU A 327 8.11 -7.41 -14.41
CA GLU A 327 9.19 -8.36 -14.63
C GLU A 327 8.80 -9.79 -14.25
N ARG A 328 7.54 -10.02 -13.86
CA ARG A 328 7.06 -11.33 -13.50
C ARG A 328 6.94 -12.20 -14.75
N ASN A 329 7.79 -13.19 -14.85
CA ASN A 329 7.49 -14.33 -15.71
C ASN A 329 6.40 -15.16 -15.02
N SER A 330 5.32 -15.44 -15.74
CA SER A 330 4.18 -16.24 -15.29
C SER A 330 4.54 -17.69 -14.90
N SER A 331 5.79 -18.08 -15.03
CA SER A 331 6.30 -19.43 -14.72
C SER A 331 6.87 -19.57 -13.29
N ASN A 332 7.02 -18.48 -12.51
CA ASN A 332 7.63 -18.48 -11.18
C ASN A 332 6.72 -17.89 -10.09
N GLY A 333 5.42 -17.97 -10.28
CA GLY A 333 4.43 -17.55 -9.27
C GLY A 333 3.80 -18.74 -8.55
#